data_1dc49c7773bbf4f824f87887d896abca
#
_entry.id   1dc49c7773bbf4f824f87887d896abca
#
_cell.length_a   1.000
_cell.length_b   1.000
_cell.length_c   1.000
_cell.angle_alpha   90.00
_cell.angle_beta   90.00
_cell.angle_gamma   90.00
#
_symmetry.space_group_name_H-M   'P 1'
#
loop_
_entity.id
_entity.type
_entity.pdbx_description
1 polymer ?
#
loop_
_entity_poly.entity_id
_entity_poly.type
_entity_poly.pdbx_seq_one_letter_code
_entity_poly.pdbx_strand_id
1 'polypeptide(L)'
;MSDVAWPGVIERYRHYLPVTDTTPVVTLLEGNTPLVPAPRLAEATDGSLSIFLKCEGFNPTGSFKDRGMTMAISKAVEAGSRAVICASTGNTSAAAAAFAARAGLRAFVMVPRGSVALGKLSQAAIHGAKVLMVEGTFDQALDIVRRIAESHPVTLVNSVNPFRLEGQKTAAFEVVDQLGRAPDYHLIPVGNAGNISAYWRGYREYHRDGKIQSLPRMVGFQAAGAAPIYENRVIEEPRTVATAIKIGNPASWGLALEAVQDSRGWVEIVTDEEILRAYRMLAREEGIFMEPASAATVAGLVKMVKAGRFERGSTLVLTLTGHGLKDPDTALESATRPTSVPASLDAVLGQLAL
;
A
#
# COMPACT_ATOMS: atom_id res chain seq x y z
N MET A 1 3.25 -26.59 17.07
CA MET A 1 2.68 -25.23 17.02
C MET A 1 1.19 -25.39 16.82
N SER A 2 0.36 -24.88 17.73
CA SER A 2 -1.11 -24.98 17.63
C SER A 2 -1.58 -24.29 16.34
N ASP A 3 -2.35 -24.99 15.51
CA ASP A 3 -3.05 -24.46 14.33
C ASP A 3 -4.12 -23.41 14.74
N VAL A 4 -3.68 -22.29 15.30
CA VAL A 4 -4.58 -21.17 15.55
C VAL A 4 -4.71 -20.43 14.24
N ALA A 5 -5.90 -20.47 13.64
CA ALA A 5 -6.21 -19.71 12.44
C ALA A 5 -5.89 -18.21 12.67
N TRP A 6 -5.43 -17.52 11.63
CA TRP A 6 -5.15 -16.08 11.70
C TRP A 6 -6.41 -15.30 12.13
N PRO A 7 -6.36 -14.55 13.23
CA PRO A 7 -7.55 -13.90 13.79
C PRO A 7 -7.81 -12.48 13.24
N GLY A 8 -7.00 -11.99 12.32
CA GLY A 8 -6.97 -10.59 11.88
C GLY A 8 -6.01 -9.74 12.71
N VAL A 9 -5.73 -8.53 12.20
CA VAL A 9 -4.71 -7.61 12.72
C VAL A 9 -4.98 -7.19 14.16
N ILE A 10 -6.23 -6.84 14.49
CA ILE A 10 -6.55 -6.30 15.83
C ILE A 10 -6.34 -7.37 16.90
N GLU A 11 -6.86 -8.56 16.71
CA GLU A 11 -6.74 -9.64 17.70
C GLU A 11 -5.29 -10.12 17.84
N ARG A 12 -4.55 -10.21 16.73
CA ARG A 12 -3.14 -10.64 16.74
C ARG A 12 -2.23 -9.69 17.50
N TYR A 13 -2.49 -8.37 17.36
CA TYR A 13 -1.60 -7.33 17.87
C TYR A 13 -2.29 -6.40 18.88
N ARG A 14 -3.30 -6.89 19.59
CA ARG A 14 -4.14 -6.14 20.54
C ARG A 14 -3.33 -5.29 21.52
N HIS A 15 -2.24 -5.82 22.08
CA HIS A 15 -1.38 -5.13 23.04
C HIS A 15 -0.67 -3.88 22.48
N TYR A 16 -0.55 -3.79 21.15
CA TYR A 16 0.08 -2.67 20.44
C TYR A 16 -0.92 -1.68 19.88
N LEU A 17 -2.21 -1.99 19.98
CA LEU A 17 -3.25 -1.21 19.31
C LEU A 17 -4.11 -0.47 20.35
N PRO A 18 -4.64 0.73 20.01
CA PRO A 18 -5.47 1.52 20.92
C PRO A 18 -6.90 0.96 21.00
N VAL A 19 -7.04 -0.28 21.42
CA VAL A 19 -8.29 -1.00 21.62
C VAL A 19 -8.42 -1.46 23.06
N THR A 20 -9.67 -1.57 23.53
CA THR A 20 -10.01 -2.12 24.85
C THR A 20 -10.75 -3.45 24.67
N ASP A 21 -11.04 -4.14 25.77
CA ASP A 21 -11.82 -5.39 25.75
C ASP A 21 -13.24 -5.17 25.20
N THR A 22 -13.75 -3.96 25.27
CA THR A 22 -15.09 -3.58 24.79
C THR A 22 -15.08 -3.01 23.36
N THR A 23 -13.90 -2.80 22.75
CA THR A 23 -13.81 -2.32 21.37
C THR A 23 -14.38 -3.36 20.40
N PRO A 24 -15.44 -3.06 19.64
CA PRO A 24 -15.97 -3.98 18.63
C PRO A 24 -14.94 -4.22 17.52
N VAL A 25 -14.56 -5.47 17.30
CA VAL A 25 -13.57 -5.83 16.29
C VAL A 25 -14.26 -6.11 14.95
N VAL A 26 -14.03 -5.21 14.00
CA VAL A 26 -14.50 -5.37 12.62
C VAL A 26 -13.34 -5.87 11.77
N THR A 27 -13.38 -7.12 11.35
CA THR A 27 -12.30 -7.75 10.59
C THR A 27 -12.82 -8.52 9.37
N LEU A 28 -12.00 -8.54 8.33
CA LEU A 28 -12.07 -9.42 7.16
C LEU A 28 -10.88 -10.39 7.13
N LEU A 29 -10.24 -10.61 8.29
CA LEU A 29 -9.03 -11.40 8.48
C LEU A 29 -7.83 -10.83 7.68
N GLU A 30 -7.77 -9.51 7.56
CA GLU A 30 -6.66 -8.77 6.96
C GLU A 30 -5.36 -9.00 7.73
N GLY A 31 -4.24 -8.77 7.06
CA GLY A 31 -2.91 -9.07 7.59
C GLY A 31 -2.45 -10.49 7.23
N ASN A 32 -1.41 -10.95 7.90
CA ASN A 32 -0.70 -12.21 7.60
C ASN A 32 -0.33 -12.33 6.12
N THR A 33 -0.02 -11.20 5.50
CA THR A 33 0.34 -11.18 4.09
C THR A 33 1.70 -11.87 3.88
N PRO A 34 1.89 -12.60 2.77
CA PRO A 34 3.13 -13.31 2.54
C PRO A 34 4.36 -12.39 2.53
N LEU A 35 5.45 -12.88 3.11
CA LEU A 35 6.80 -12.36 2.94
C LEU A 35 7.55 -13.33 2.04
N VAL A 36 7.57 -13.04 0.73
CA VAL A 36 8.05 -13.95 -0.31
C VAL A 36 9.53 -13.68 -0.60
N PRO A 37 10.43 -14.68 -0.52
CA PRO A 37 11.80 -14.53 -1.02
C PRO A 37 11.79 -14.25 -2.53
N ALA A 38 12.70 -13.38 -2.99
CA ALA A 38 12.82 -12.96 -4.39
C ALA A 38 14.22 -13.26 -4.94
N PRO A 39 14.60 -14.54 -5.13
CA PRO A 39 15.94 -14.93 -5.53
C PRO A 39 16.29 -14.48 -6.95
N ARG A 40 15.33 -14.52 -7.89
CA ARG A 40 15.59 -14.10 -9.28
C ARG A 40 15.79 -12.59 -9.37
N LEU A 41 15.07 -11.81 -8.56
CA LEU A 41 15.29 -10.37 -8.46
C LEU A 41 16.66 -10.07 -7.84
N ALA A 42 17.10 -10.85 -6.85
CA ALA A 42 18.43 -10.73 -6.27
C ALA A 42 19.52 -11.04 -7.32
N GLU A 43 19.42 -12.14 -8.05
CA GLU A 43 20.33 -12.51 -9.13
C GLU A 43 20.40 -11.45 -10.24
N ALA A 44 19.25 -10.90 -10.65
CA ALA A 44 19.15 -9.88 -11.68
C ALA A 44 19.71 -8.51 -11.25
N THR A 45 19.98 -8.31 -9.97
CA THR A 45 20.50 -7.05 -9.42
C THR A 45 21.98 -7.14 -9.02
N ASP A 46 22.31 -7.89 -7.95
CA ASP A 46 23.68 -7.99 -7.40
C ASP A 46 24.05 -9.42 -7.02
N GLY A 47 23.05 -10.27 -6.71
CA GLY A 47 23.29 -11.65 -6.24
C GLY A 47 23.82 -11.75 -4.80
N SER A 48 24.29 -10.66 -4.20
CA SER A 48 24.78 -10.65 -2.81
C SER A 48 23.72 -10.26 -1.77
N LEU A 49 22.53 -9.80 -2.22
CA LEU A 49 21.46 -9.30 -1.37
C LEU A 49 20.41 -10.40 -1.11
N SER A 50 19.88 -10.43 0.09
CA SER A 50 18.69 -11.25 0.43
C SER A 50 17.45 -10.39 0.30
N ILE A 51 16.64 -10.61 -0.74
CA ILE A 51 15.47 -9.77 -1.07
C ILE A 51 14.19 -10.52 -0.71
N PHE A 52 13.29 -9.83 -0.01
CA PHE A 52 11.96 -10.32 0.35
C PHE A 52 10.88 -9.32 -0.06
N LEU A 53 9.76 -9.83 -0.52
CA LEU A 53 8.61 -9.06 -0.97
C LEU A 53 7.47 -9.18 0.05
N LYS A 54 7.13 -8.10 0.74
CA LYS A 54 5.96 -8.04 1.61
C LYS A 54 4.73 -7.73 0.77
N CYS A 55 3.94 -8.77 0.46
CA CYS A 55 2.87 -8.73 -0.53
C CYS A 55 1.55 -8.20 0.07
N GLU A 56 1.49 -6.92 0.39
CA GLU A 56 0.31 -6.25 0.95
C GLU A 56 -0.90 -6.23 0.00
N GLY A 57 -0.68 -6.45 -1.30
CA GLY A 57 -1.75 -6.62 -2.28
C GLY A 57 -2.61 -7.86 -2.07
N PHE A 58 -2.22 -8.79 -1.20
CA PHE A 58 -3.00 -9.98 -0.86
C PHE A 58 -3.93 -9.81 0.35
N ASN A 59 -4.03 -8.62 0.88
CA ASN A 59 -5.09 -8.28 1.82
C ASN A 59 -6.49 -8.41 1.15
N PRO A 60 -7.58 -8.59 1.92
CA PRO A 60 -8.93 -8.87 1.40
C PRO A 60 -9.45 -7.95 0.31
N THR A 61 -9.20 -6.64 0.39
CA THR A 61 -9.61 -5.69 -0.68
C THR A 61 -8.51 -5.40 -1.69
N GLY A 62 -7.40 -6.11 -1.62
CA GLY A 62 -6.30 -6.02 -2.57
C GLY A 62 -5.29 -4.92 -2.25
N SER A 63 -5.17 -4.43 -1.02
CA SER A 63 -4.12 -3.48 -0.64
C SER A 63 -3.88 -3.37 0.88
N PHE A 64 -2.73 -2.79 1.25
CA PHE A 64 -2.37 -2.48 2.63
C PHE A 64 -3.38 -1.59 3.38
N LYS A 65 -4.30 -0.94 2.66
CA LYS A 65 -5.32 -0.07 3.26
C LYS A 65 -6.20 -0.81 4.25
N ASP A 66 -6.37 -2.10 4.10
CA ASP A 66 -7.19 -2.95 4.96
C ASP A 66 -6.72 -2.94 6.41
N ARG A 67 -5.40 -2.93 6.64
CA ARG A 67 -4.83 -2.86 7.99
C ARG A 67 -5.25 -1.60 8.75
N GLY A 68 -5.18 -0.45 8.09
CA GLY A 68 -5.64 0.79 8.69
C GLY A 68 -7.15 0.87 8.78
N MET A 69 -7.86 0.21 7.87
CA MET A 69 -9.31 0.31 7.80
C MET A 69 -10.00 -0.53 8.89
N THR A 70 -9.48 -1.73 9.20
CA THR A 70 -9.99 -2.52 10.35
C THR A 70 -9.98 -1.68 11.63
N MET A 71 -8.87 -0.97 11.92
CA MET A 71 -8.78 -0.08 13.09
C MET A 71 -9.73 1.11 13.01
N ALA A 72 -9.74 1.83 11.87
CA ALA A 72 -10.59 3.02 11.73
C ALA A 72 -12.09 2.69 11.84
N ILE A 73 -12.53 1.57 11.26
CA ILE A 73 -13.93 1.14 11.31
C ILE A 73 -14.30 0.61 12.70
N SER A 74 -13.44 -0.19 13.34
CA SER A 74 -13.68 -0.66 14.72
C SER A 74 -13.84 0.52 15.69
N LYS A 75 -12.97 1.53 15.57
CA LYS A 75 -13.07 2.76 16.39
C LYS A 75 -14.28 3.62 16.01
N ALA A 76 -14.72 3.63 14.74
CA ALA A 76 -15.94 4.30 14.34
C ALA A 76 -17.19 3.64 14.95
N VAL A 77 -17.24 2.30 14.97
CA VAL A 77 -18.34 1.56 15.65
C VAL A 77 -18.32 1.83 17.15
N GLU A 78 -17.16 1.75 17.81
CA GLU A 78 -16.99 2.08 19.22
C GLU A 78 -17.48 3.48 19.57
N ALA A 79 -17.24 4.46 18.68
CA ALA A 79 -17.70 5.84 18.83
C ALA A 79 -19.18 6.05 18.47
N GLY A 80 -19.93 5.02 18.13
CA GLY A 80 -21.35 5.10 17.77
C GLY A 80 -21.63 5.77 16.42
N SER A 81 -20.65 5.80 15.51
CA SER A 81 -20.84 6.37 14.17
C SER A 81 -21.88 5.59 13.37
N ARG A 82 -22.73 6.28 12.62
CA ARG A 82 -23.76 5.68 11.77
C ARG A 82 -23.30 5.46 10.33
N ALA A 83 -22.22 6.11 9.97
CA ALA A 83 -21.64 6.05 8.64
C ALA A 83 -20.15 6.40 8.67
N VAL A 84 -19.46 6.05 7.60
CA VAL A 84 -18.09 6.50 7.33
C VAL A 84 -18.03 7.22 6.00
N ILE A 85 -17.09 8.14 5.86
CA ILE A 85 -16.89 8.93 4.66
C ILE A 85 -15.42 9.04 4.30
N CYS A 86 -15.12 9.02 3.01
CA CYS A 86 -13.78 9.34 2.52
C CYS A 86 -13.82 10.06 1.17
N ALA A 87 -12.80 10.89 0.93
CA ALA A 87 -12.48 11.39 -0.39
C ALA A 87 -11.37 10.50 -0.98
N SER A 88 -11.71 9.61 -1.93
CA SER A 88 -10.73 8.70 -2.55
C SER A 88 -11.29 8.03 -3.79
N THR A 89 -10.45 7.88 -4.80
CA THR A 89 -10.78 7.22 -6.08
C THR A 89 -10.20 5.81 -6.21
N GLY A 90 -9.54 5.27 -5.17
CA GLY A 90 -8.77 4.03 -5.28
C GLY A 90 -8.82 3.13 -4.03
N ASN A 91 -7.64 2.64 -3.61
CA ASN A 91 -7.52 1.63 -2.56
C ASN A 91 -8.20 1.99 -1.23
N THR A 92 -8.23 3.28 -0.85
CA THR A 92 -8.90 3.72 0.39
C THR A 92 -10.41 3.57 0.30
N SER A 93 -11.04 3.95 -0.81
CA SER A 93 -12.50 3.81 -0.98
C SER A 93 -12.93 2.34 -1.03
N ALA A 94 -12.15 1.48 -1.67
CA ALA A 94 -12.41 0.05 -1.70
C ALA A 94 -12.39 -0.56 -0.29
N ALA A 95 -11.34 -0.29 0.49
CA ALA A 95 -11.24 -0.77 1.87
C ALA A 95 -12.34 -0.18 2.76
N ALA A 96 -12.60 1.14 2.68
CA ALA A 96 -13.65 1.79 3.47
C ALA A 96 -15.02 1.16 3.23
N ALA A 97 -15.37 0.91 1.97
CA ALA A 97 -16.66 0.30 1.61
C ALA A 97 -16.77 -1.14 2.13
N ALA A 98 -15.74 -1.96 1.97
CA ALA A 98 -15.74 -3.35 2.39
C ALA A 98 -15.87 -3.49 3.92
N PHE A 99 -15.05 -2.77 4.68
CA PHE A 99 -15.09 -2.83 6.15
C PHE A 99 -16.35 -2.16 6.72
N ALA A 100 -16.88 -1.09 6.09
CA ALA A 100 -18.16 -0.52 6.47
C ALA A 100 -19.32 -1.51 6.25
N ALA A 101 -19.36 -2.20 5.11
CA ALA A 101 -20.33 -3.25 4.84
C ALA A 101 -20.25 -4.38 5.90
N ARG A 102 -19.03 -4.80 6.25
CA ARG A 102 -18.79 -5.80 7.30
C ARG A 102 -19.33 -5.35 8.68
N ALA A 103 -19.25 -4.04 8.96
CA ALA A 103 -19.72 -3.44 10.21
C ALA A 103 -21.21 -3.04 10.20
N GLY A 104 -21.92 -3.20 9.10
CA GLY A 104 -23.29 -2.70 8.96
C GLY A 104 -23.39 -1.15 8.91
N LEU A 105 -22.29 -0.45 8.62
CA LEU A 105 -22.25 1.00 8.49
C LEU A 105 -22.52 1.42 7.04
N ARG A 106 -23.11 2.61 6.86
CA ARG A 106 -23.18 3.24 5.56
C ARG A 106 -21.82 3.80 5.16
N ALA A 107 -21.39 3.56 3.91
CA ALA A 107 -20.17 4.14 3.38
C ALA A 107 -20.47 5.21 2.32
N PHE A 108 -19.82 6.36 2.44
CA PHE A 108 -19.87 7.44 1.46
C PHE A 108 -18.48 7.66 0.87
N VAL A 109 -18.40 7.68 -0.45
CA VAL A 109 -17.16 7.95 -1.18
C VAL A 109 -17.36 9.20 -2.02
N MET A 110 -16.55 10.22 -1.77
CA MET A 110 -16.61 11.48 -2.50
C MET A 110 -15.42 11.59 -3.46
N VAL A 111 -15.70 11.94 -4.71
CA VAL A 111 -14.68 12.04 -5.76
C VAL A 111 -14.93 13.26 -6.66
N PRO A 112 -13.88 13.90 -7.20
CA PRO A 112 -14.04 14.95 -8.18
C PRO A 112 -14.63 14.40 -9.49
N ARG A 113 -15.55 15.14 -10.10
CA ARG A 113 -16.13 14.80 -11.42
C ARG A 113 -15.02 14.84 -12.50
N GLY A 114 -15.01 13.85 -13.36
CA GLY A 114 -14.06 13.76 -14.49
C GLY A 114 -12.67 13.22 -14.16
N SER A 115 -12.36 12.98 -12.88
CA SER A 115 -11.02 12.54 -12.47
C SER A 115 -10.88 11.02 -12.31
N VAL A 116 -11.92 10.23 -12.61
CA VAL A 116 -11.93 8.81 -12.20
C VAL A 116 -12.50 7.90 -13.30
N ALA A 117 -11.73 6.90 -13.66
CA ALA A 117 -12.28 5.75 -14.38
C ALA A 117 -13.25 4.99 -13.47
N LEU A 118 -14.48 4.76 -13.91
CA LEU A 118 -15.51 4.06 -13.13
C LEU A 118 -15.05 2.68 -12.65
N GLY A 119 -14.17 2.00 -13.40
CA GLY A 119 -13.57 0.74 -13.00
C GLY A 119 -12.81 0.79 -11.68
N LYS A 120 -12.16 1.92 -11.34
CA LYS A 120 -11.46 2.11 -10.05
C LYS A 120 -12.41 2.27 -8.85
N LEU A 121 -13.66 2.64 -9.10
CA LEU A 121 -14.71 2.76 -8.07
C LEU A 121 -15.60 1.51 -7.97
N SER A 122 -15.49 0.58 -8.92
CA SER A 122 -16.35 -0.61 -8.99
C SER A 122 -16.34 -1.41 -7.70
N GLN A 123 -15.18 -1.57 -7.08
CA GLN A 123 -15.06 -2.31 -5.83
C GLN A 123 -15.79 -1.60 -4.68
N ALA A 124 -15.71 -0.27 -4.57
CA ALA A 124 -16.46 0.46 -3.55
C ALA A 124 -17.97 0.39 -3.81
N ALA A 125 -18.38 0.49 -5.07
CA ALA A 125 -19.79 0.44 -5.46
C ALA A 125 -20.43 -0.93 -5.20
N ILE A 126 -19.73 -2.04 -5.52
CA ILE A 126 -20.25 -3.41 -5.29
C ILE A 126 -20.40 -3.73 -3.80
N HIS A 127 -19.59 -3.11 -2.93
CA HIS A 127 -19.74 -3.19 -1.48
C HIS A 127 -20.85 -2.28 -0.94
N GLY A 128 -21.64 -1.62 -1.81
CA GLY A 128 -22.79 -0.81 -1.43
C GLY A 128 -22.46 0.62 -0.99
N ALA A 129 -21.24 1.10 -1.21
CA ALA A 129 -20.91 2.49 -0.91
C ALA A 129 -21.65 3.45 -1.85
N LYS A 130 -22.19 4.54 -1.28
CA LYS A 130 -22.74 5.64 -2.09
C LYS A 130 -21.61 6.52 -2.59
N VAL A 131 -21.35 6.45 -3.89
CA VAL A 131 -20.34 7.28 -4.55
C VAL A 131 -20.96 8.58 -5.00
N LEU A 132 -20.39 9.72 -4.56
CA LEU A 132 -20.81 11.07 -4.88
C LEU A 132 -19.73 11.75 -5.71
N MET A 133 -20.05 12.13 -6.94
CA MET A 133 -19.19 12.93 -7.79
C MET A 133 -19.48 14.41 -7.54
N VAL A 134 -18.49 15.17 -7.05
CA VAL A 134 -18.59 16.59 -6.80
C VAL A 134 -17.97 17.40 -7.93
N GLU A 135 -18.58 18.51 -8.27
CA GLU A 135 -18.00 19.49 -9.21
C GLU A 135 -16.96 20.33 -8.46
N GLY A 136 -15.68 20.00 -8.68
CA GLY A 136 -14.58 20.66 -7.98
C GLY A 136 -13.29 19.82 -7.97
N THR A 137 -12.34 20.28 -7.16
CA THR A 137 -11.03 19.62 -7.01
C THR A 137 -11.08 18.52 -5.91
N PHE A 138 -10.01 17.71 -5.85
CA PHE A 138 -9.85 16.72 -4.79
C PHE A 138 -9.77 17.39 -3.40
N ASP A 139 -9.11 18.54 -3.29
CA ASP A 139 -8.97 19.27 -2.01
C ASP A 139 -10.31 19.82 -1.55
N GLN A 140 -11.14 20.31 -2.47
CA GLN A 140 -12.52 20.73 -2.15
C GLN A 140 -13.37 19.54 -1.67
N ALA A 141 -13.27 18.38 -2.33
CA ALA A 141 -13.96 17.18 -1.87
C ALA A 141 -13.48 16.75 -0.47
N LEU A 142 -12.18 16.84 -0.20
CA LEU A 142 -11.59 16.52 1.10
C LEU A 142 -12.04 17.50 2.19
N ASP A 143 -12.14 18.80 1.88
CA ASP A 143 -12.65 19.81 2.83
C ASP A 143 -14.13 19.53 3.19
N ILE A 144 -14.95 19.23 2.19
CA ILE A 144 -16.36 18.90 2.42
C ILE A 144 -16.50 17.68 3.36
N VAL A 145 -15.74 16.59 3.12
CA VAL A 145 -15.85 15.40 3.98
C VAL A 145 -15.35 15.66 5.41
N ARG A 146 -14.36 16.54 5.60
CA ARG A 146 -13.92 16.99 6.94
C ARG A 146 -15.02 17.72 7.68
N ARG A 147 -15.64 18.70 7.06
CA ARG A 147 -16.75 19.49 7.65
C ARG A 147 -17.98 18.62 7.97
N ILE A 148 -18.27 17.60 7.13
CA ILE A 148 -19.32 16.63 7.42
C ILE A 148 -18.98 15.83 8.69
N ALA A 149 -17.76 15.35 8.80
CA ALA A 149 -17.32 14.55 9.95
C ALA A 149 -17.29 15.35 11.27
N GLU A 150 -17.07 16.67 11.21
CA GLU A 150 -17.09 17.57 12.37
C GLU A 150 -18.50 17.85 12.89
N SER A 151 -19.52 17.80 12.03
CA SER A 151 -20.88 18.25 12.36
C SER A 151 -21.95 17.14 12.38
N HIS A 152 -21.59 15.92 11.99
CA HIS A 152 -22.52 14.79 11.88
C HIS A 152 -21.91 13.51 12.47
N PRO A 153 -22.71 12.51 12.86
CA PRO A 153 -22.22 11.22 13.38
C PRO A 153 -21.68 10.35 12.24
N VAL A 154 -20.66 10.86 11.55
CA VAL A 154 -19.99 10.26 10.40
C VAL A 154 -18.48 10.31 10.65
N THR A 155 -17.80 9.18 10.58
CA THR A 155 -16.35 9.12 10.78
C THR A 155 -15.62 9.31 9.45
N LEU A 156 -14.67 10.26 9.40
CA LEU A 156 -13.73 10.42 8.31
C LEU A 156 -12.67 9.31 8.36
N VAL A 157 -12.51 8.55 7.26
CA VAL A 157 -11.55 7.43 7.17
C VAL A 157 -10.45 7.62 6.12
N ASN A 158 -10.15 8.87 5.78
CA ASN A 158 -8.98 9.26 4.99
C ASN A 158 -7.65 9.01 5.75
N SER A 159 -6.52 9.24 5.08
CA SER A 159 -5.18 9.05 5.66
C SER A 159 -4.88 9.90 6.90
N VAL A 160 -5.65 10.96 7.12
CA VAL A 160 -5.58 11.84 8.31
C VAL A 160 -6.19 11.19 9.57
N ASN A 161 -6.94 10.10 9.44
CA ASN A 161 -7.47 9.39 10.60
C ASN A 161 -6.33 8.67 11.35
N PRO A 162 -6.10 8.99 12.64
CA PRO A 162 -4.93 8.48 13.39
C PRO A 162 -4.96 6.96 13.56
N PHE A 163 -6.13 6.35 13.68
CA PHE A 163 -6.27 4.90 13.83
C PHE A 163 -5.81 4.13 12.60
N ARG A 164 -5.73 4.78 11.45
CA ARG A 164 -5.20 4.15 10.24
C ARG A 164 -3.72 3.83 10.36
N LEU A 165 -2.91 4.72 10.93
CA LEU A 165 -1.49 4.48 11.15
C LEU A 165 -1.27 3.35 12.16
N GLU A 166 -2.13 3.26 13.18
CA GLU A 166 -2.09 2.18 14.18
C GLU A 166 -2.30 0.79 13.53
N GLY A 167 -3.28 0.65 12.68
CA GLY A 167 -3.47 -0.60 11.94
C GLY A 167 -2.32 -0.89 10.96
N GLN A 168 -1.85 0.12 10.23
CA GLN A 168 -0.78 -0.05 9.23
C GLN A 168 0.57 -0.44 9.86
N LYS A 169 0.90 0.03 11.07
CA LYS A 169 2.17 -0.31 11.73
C LYS A 169 2.36 -1.81 11.96
N THR A 170 1.25 -2.57 12.04
CA THR A 170 1.28 -4.02 12.25
C THR A 170 1.96 -4.79 11.12
N ALA A 171 2.07 -4.19 9.94
CA ALA A 171 2.82 -4.78 8.83
C ALA A 171 4.33 -4.90 9.16
N ALA A 172 4.89 -3.96 9.92
CA ALA A 172 6.26 -4.06 10.42
C ALA A 172 6.41 -5.19 11.44
N PHE A 173 5.42 -5.40 12.31
CA PHE A 173 5.41 -6.52 13.23
C PHE A 173 5.43 -7.86 12.49
N GLU A 174 4.57 -8.01 11.47
CA GLU A 174 4.55 -9.22 10.65
C GLU A 174 5.86 -9.47 9.92
N VAL A 175 6.51 -8.43 9.39
CA VAL A 175 7.84 -8.58 8.75
C VAL A 175 8.83 -9.17 9.76
N VAL A 176 8.86 -8.67 10.97
CA VAL A 176 9.74 -9.17 12.02
C VAL A 176 9.35 -10.59 12.44
N ASP A 177 8.06 -10.85 12.68
CA ASP A 177 7.56 -12.17 13.09
C ASP A 177 7.87 -13.25 12.03
N GLN A 178 7.79 -12.91 10.73
CA GLN A 178 8.03 -13.82 9.61
C GLN A 178 9.52 -14.00 9.28
N LEU A 179 10.34 -12.93 9.43
CA LEU A 179 11.77 -12.96 9.14
C LEU A 179 12.61 -13.43 10.34
N GLY A 180 12.05 -13.35 11.55
CA GLY A 180 12.74 -13.62 12.82
C GLY A 180 13.66 -12.48 13.29
N ARG A 181 13.76 -11.39 12.53
CA ARG A 181 14.58 -10.19 12.82
C ARG A 181 14.09 -8.98 12.02
N ALA A 182 14.58 -7.79 12.31
CA ALA A 182 14.42 -6.67 11.41
C ALA A 182 15.27 -6.86 10.13
N PRO A 183 14.83 -6.38 8.96
CA PRO A 183 15.69 -6.28 7.79
C PRO A 183 16.74 -5.18 7.98
N ASP A 184 17.79 -5.17 7.16
CA ASP A 184 18.78 -4.10 7.17
C ASP A 184 18.22 -2.84 6.47
N TYR A 185 17.43 -3.04 5.44
CA TYR A 185 16.73 -1.97 4.71
C TYR A 185 15.28 -2.34 4.48
N HIS A 186 14.37 -1.38 4.66
CA HIS A 186 12.97 -1.51 4.29
C HIS A 186 12.62 -0.52 3.19
N LEU A 187 12.30 -1.02 2.00
CA LEU A 187 12.00 -0.24 0.81
C LEU A 187 10.48 -0.10 0.66
N ILE A 188 9.98 1.12 0.46
CA ILE A 188 8.54 1.37 0.46
C ILE A 188 8.16 2.50 -0.51
N PRO A 189 7.04 2.38 -1.27
CA PRO A 189 6.58 3.48 -2.12
C PRO A 189 5.95 4.58 -1.26
N VAL A 190 6.17 5.84 -1.63
CA VAL A 190 5.75 7.01 -0.85
C VAL A 190 4.82 7.89 -1.68
N GLY A 191 3.53 7.88 -1.32
CA GLY A 191 2.53 8.85 -1.78
C GLY A 191 2.14 9.80 -0.64
N ASN A 192 1.04 9.53 0.07
CA ASN A 192 0.60 10.29 1.26
C ASN A 192 1.51 10.12 2.49
N ALA A 193 2.60 9.36 2.37
CA ALA A 193 3.64 9.17 3.35
C ALA A 193 3.24 8.44 4.66
N GLY A 194 1.96 8.17 4.89
CA GLY A 194 1.49 7.48 6.11
C GLY A 194 2.02 6.06 6.25
N ASN A 195 2.25 5.34 5.15
CA ASN A 195 2.69 3.94 5.23
C ASN A 195 4.14 3.80 5.71
N ILE A 196 5.08 4.59 5.18
CA ILE A 196 6.47 4.59 5.66
C ILE A 196 6.55 4.98 7.14
N SER A 197 5.76 5.97 7.54
CA SER A 197 5.66 6.43 8.94
C SER A 197 5.11 5.33 9.86
N ALA A 198 4.10 4.58 9.40
CA ALA A 198 3.50 3.48 10.15
C ALA A 198 4.48 2.32 10.33
N TYR A 199 5.18 1.89 9.26
CA TYR A 199 6.21 0.85 9.36
C TYR A 199 7.32 1.25 10.33
N TRP A 200 7.83 2.49 10.23
CA TRP A 200 8.84 2.99 11.15
C TRP A 200 8.38 2.95 12.61
N ARG A 201 7.15 3.39 12.87
CA ARG A 201 6.54 3.31 14.19
C ARG A 201 6.47 1.87 14.71
N GLY A 202 6.07 0.92 13.89
CA GLY A 202 6.02 -0.50 14.26
C GLY A 202 7.40 -1.06 14.59
N TYR A 203 8.43 -0.79 13.79
CA TYR A 203 9.80 -1.21 14.11
C TYR A 203 10.31 -0.60 15.41
N ARG A 204 10.05 0.68 15.67
CA ARG A 204 10.42 1.34 16.93
C ARG A 204 9.74 0.71 18.14
N GLU A 205 8.46 0.38 18.03
CA GLU A 205 7.72 -0.29 19.12
C GLU A 205 8.31 -1.67 19.42
N TYR A 206 8.57 -2.49 18.42
CA TYR A 206 9.20 -3.80 18.59
C TYR A 206 10.63 -3.71 19.12
N HIS A 207 11.39 -2.70 18.71
CA HIS A 207 12.73 -2.45 19.25
C HIS A 207 12.68 -2.05 20.72
N ARG A 208 11.81 -1.12 21.09
CA ARG A 208 11.60 -0.69 22.47
C ARG A 208 11.23 -1.86 23.40
N ASP A 209 10.41 -2.80 22.88
CA ASP A 209 9.94 -3.95 23.64
C ASP A 209 10.90 -5.16 23.55
N GLY A 210 12.11 -4.96 23.02
CA GLY A 210 13.17 -5.97 22.93
C GLY A 210 12.91 -7.13 21.97
N LYS A 211 11.92 -6.99 21.07
CA LYS A 211 11.60 -8.00 20.05
C LYS A 211 12.64 -8.05 18.92
N ILE A 212 13.33 -6.95 18.66
CA ILE A 212 14.44 -6.83 17.71
C ILE A 212 15.58 -6.04 18.33
N GLN A 213 16.82 -6.34 17.90
CA GLN A 213 18.05 -5.71 18.40
C GLN A 213 18.52 -4.53 17.55
N SER A 214 18.02 -4.41 16.32
CA SER A 214 18.38 -3.36 15.37
C SER A 214 17.15 -2.82 14.66
N LEU A 215 17.24 -1.60 14.16
CA LEU A 215 16.22 -0.94 13.38
C LEU A 215 16.64 -0.90 11.89
N PRO A 216 15.71 -1.09 10.95
CA PRO A 216 16.02 -0.99 9.53
C PRO A 216 16.27 0.46 9.10
N ARG A 217 17.03 0.66 8.04
CA ARG A 217 17.02 1.92 7.30
C ARG A 217 15.78 1.98 6.40
N MET A 218 14.96 3.01 6.58
CA MET A 218 13.73 3.21 5.80
C MET A 218 14.08 3.92 4.49
N VAL A 219 13.77 3.29 3.36
CA VAL A 219 14.05 3.83 2.03
C VAL A 219 12.75 4.08 1.29
N GLY A 220 12.40 5.35 1.10
CA GLY A 220 11.19 5.77 0.41
C GLY A 220 11.41 5.98 -1.08
N PHE A 221 10.43 5.59 -1.92
CA PHE A 221 10.48 5.88 -3.36
C PHE A 221 9.25 6.68 -3.79
N GLN A 222 9.50 7.79 -4.48
CA GLN A 222 8.47 8.62 -5.10
C GLN A 222 8.61 8.54 -6.63
N ALA A 223 7.48 8.67 -7.35
CA ALA A 223 7.52 8.84 -8.80
C ALA A 223 8.07 10.22 -9.16
N ALA A 224 8.96 10.32 -10.14
CA ALA A 224 9.64 11.58 -10.50
C ALA A 224 8.69 12.75 -10.78
N GLY A 225 7.51 12.48 -11.38
CA GLY A 225 6.48 13.50 -11.59
C GLY A 225 5.55 13.76 -10.40
N ALA A 226 5.79 13.14 -9.24
CA ALA A 226 5.01 13.29 -8.01
C ALA A 226 5.92 13.06 -6.77
N ALA A 227 6.98 13.87 -6.63
CA ALA A 227 8.08 13.69 -5.68
C ALA A 227 8.23 14.86 -4.69
N PRO A 228 7.16 15.27 -3.98
CA PRO A 228 7.20 16.46 -3.13
C PRO A 228 8.21 16.36 -1.97
N ILE A 229 8.38 15.19 -1.35
CA ILE A 229 9.31 15.01 -0.23
C ILE A 229 10.77 15.08 -0.73
N TYR A 230 11.05 14.43 -1.87
CA TYR A 230 12.39 14.48 -2.47
C TYR A 230 12.78 15.89 -2.89
N GLU A 231 11.85 16.62 -3.54
CA GLU A 231 12.06 17.99 -4.01
C GLU A 231 11.90 19.04 -2.89
N ASN A 232 11.43 18.63 -1.72
CA ASN A 232 11.12 19.50 -0.59
C ASN A 232 10.19 20.67 -0.94
N ARG A 233 9.19 20.41 -1.80
CA ARG A 233 8.15 21.38 -2.19
C ARG A 233 6.85 20.69 -2.59
N VAL A 234 5.73 21.38 -2.48
CA VAL A 234 4.44 20.91 -3.02
C VAL A 234 4.51 20.84 -4.55
N ILE A 235 3.97 19.77 -5.11
CA ILE A 235 3.79 19.57 -6.55
C ILE A 235 2.31 19.80 -6.87
N GLU A 236 1.99 20.92 -7.48
CA GLU A 236 0.60 21.31 -7.76
C GLU A 236 -0.09 20.37 -8.75
N GLU A 237 0.62 19.91 -9.78
CA GLU A 237 0.11 19.00 -10.80
C GLU A 237 0.93 17.69 -10.84
N PRO A 238 0.76 16.78 -9.88
CA PRO A 238 1.50 15.52 -9.88
C PRO A 238 1.10 14.65 -11.08
N ARG A 239 2.09 14.04 -11.74
CA ARG A 239 1.90 13.20 -12.93
C ARG A 239 2.72 11.93 -12.78
N THR A 240 2.07 10.77 -12.88
CA THR A 240 2.71 9.45 -12.92
C THR A 240 1.71 8.36 -13.29
N VAL A 241 2.19 7.28 -13.89
CA VAL A 241 1.44 6.03 -14.10
C VAL A 241 1.14 5.32 -12.79
N ALA A 242 1.93 5.54 -11.75
CA ALA A 242 1.75 4.96 -10.42
C ALA A 242 0.66 5.71 -9.63
N THR A 243 -0.59 5.56 -10.05
CA THR A 243 -1.74 6.36 -9.58
C THR A 243 -1.92 6.37 -8.07
N ALA A 244 -1.58 5.29 -7.35
CA ALA A 244 -1.72 5.20 -5.90
C ALA A 244 -0.69 6.05 -5.10
N ILE A 245 0.41 6.49 -5.75
CA ILE A 245 1.39 7.44 -5.20
C ILE A 245 1.43 8.78 -5.94
N LYS A 246 0.43 9.07 -6.78
CA LYS A 246 0.25 10.36 -7.48
C LYS A 246 -0.22 11.43 -6.51
N ILE A 247 0.65 11.85 -5.61
CA ILE A 247 0.36 12.81 -4.52
C ILE A 247 1.35 13.96 -4.56
N GLY A 248 0.83 15.18 -4.67
CA GLY A 248 1.65 16.39 -4.71
C GLY A 248 1.86 17.06 -3.36
N ASN A 249 0.96 16.79 -2.38
CA ASN A 249 1.05 17.34 -1.02
C ASN A 249 0.71 16.23 0.00
N PRO A 250 1.70 15.48 0.49
CA PRO A 250 1.49 14.36 1.41
C PRO A 250 0.93 14.78 2.76
N ALA A 251 -0.15 14.14 3.21
CA ALA A 251 -0.77 14.42 4.51
C ALA A 251 0.14 14.08 5.71
N SER A 252 1.07 13.12 5.54
CA SER A 252 1.99 12.67 6.61
C SER A 252 3.45 13.06 6.33
N TRP A 253 3.66 14.22 5.71
CA TRP A 253 5.00 14.70 5.30
C TRP A 253 6.01 14.70 6.45
N GLY A 254 5.70 15.40 7.54
CA GLY A 254 6.59 15.51 8.71
C GLY A 254 6.94 14.15 9.32
N LEU A 255 5.94 13.26 9.43
CA LEU A 255 6.15 11.89 9.96
C LEU A 255 7.05 11.04 9.06
N ALA A 256 6.98 11.24 7.73
CA ALA A 256 7.87 10.53 6.81
C ALA A 256 9.30 11.05 6.89
N LEU A 257 9.49 12.37 7.03
CA LEU A 257 10.82 12.95 7.26
C LEU A 257 11.43 12.43 8.56
N GLU A 258 10.65 12.38 9.66
CA GLU A 258 11.08 11.76 10.93
C GLU A 258 11.52 10.30 10.71
N ALA A 259 10.68 9.49 10.05
CA ALA A 259 10.98 8.08 9.80
C ALA A 259 12.29 7.88 9.02
N VAL A 260 12.52 8.72 8.01
CA VAL A 260 13.72 8.66 7.16
C VAL A 260 14.97 9.13 7.93
N GLN A 261 14.87 10.24 8.66
CA GLN A 261 16.01 10.80 9.42
C GLN A 261 16.42 9.89 10.58
N ASP A 262 15.46 9.47 11.41
CA ASP A 262 15.71 8.62 12.57
C ASP A 262 16.29 7.25 12.18
N SER A 263 15.83 6.69 11.04
CA SER A 263 16.33 5.42 10.54
C SER A 263 17.66 5.53 9.78
N ARG A 264 18.20 6.72 9.58
CA ARG A 264 19.33 6.99 8.68
C ARG A 264 19.08 6.49 7.25
N GLY A 265 17.82 6.55 6.84
CA GLY A 265 17.37 6.19 5.51
C GLY A 265 17.41 7.39 4.54
N TRP A 266 16.68 7.26 3.44
CA TRP A 266 16.55 8.34 2.44
C TRP A 266 15.28 8.20 1.62
N VAL A 267 14.94 9.25 0.87
CA VAL A 267 13.92 9.19 -0.18
C VAL A 267 14.62 9.37 -1.53
N GLU A 268 14.19 8.61 -2.53
CA GLU A 268 14.70 8.67 -3.90
C GLU A 268 13.55 8.71 -4.90
N ILE A 269 13.82 9.16 -6.11
CA ILE A 269 12.85 9.20 -7.20
C ILE A 269 13.09 8.08 -8.21
N VAL A 270 12.00 7.64 -8.81
CA VAL A 270 11.99 6.71 -9.96
C VAL A 270 11.10 7.26 -11.05
N THR A 271 11.50 7.13 -12.31
CA THR A 271 10.71 7.57 -13.46
C THR A 271 9.58 6.58 -13.77
N ASP A 272 8.57 7.03 -14.50
CA ASP A 272 7.48 6.15 -14.96
C ASP A 272 8.01 5.00 -15.84
N GLU A 273 9.05 5.25 -16.63
CA GLU A 273 9.71 4.21 -17.43
C GLU A 273 10.38 3.15 -16.55
N GLU A 274 11.11 3.57 -15.51
CA GLU A 274 11.72 2.67 -14.52
C GLU A 274 10.64 1.85 -13.78
N ILE A 275 9.53 2.49 -13.38
CA ILE A 275 8.39 1.83 -12.73
C ILE A 275 7.78 0.77 -13.65
N LEU A 276 7.48 1.08 -14.91
CA LEU A 276 6.90 0.13 -15.85
C LEU A 276 7.84 -1.02 -16.23
N ARG A 277 9.16 -0.77 -16.24
CA ARG A 277 10.16 -1.82 -16.41
C ARG A 277 10.17 -2.77 -15.22
N ALA A 278 10.21 -2.23 -14.01
CA ALA A 278 10.16 -2.99 -12.77
C ALA A 278 8.84 -3.74 -12.59
N TYR A 279 7.73 -3.15 -13.01
CA TYR A 279 6.39 -3.77 -13.02
C TYR A 279 6.38 -5.07 -13.83
N ARG A 280 6.93 -5.04 -15.05
CA ARG A 280 7.07 -6.22 -15.90
C ARG A 280 8.08 -7.22 -15.35
N MET A 281 9.20 -6.72 -14.80
CA MET A 281 10.25 -7.54 -14.18
C MET A 281 9.70 -8.35 -12.99
N LEU A 282 8.98 -7.70 -12.07
CA LEU A 282 8.38 -8.35 -10.91
C LEU A 282 7.43 -9.49 -11.31
N ALA A 283 6.57 -9.25 -12.32
CA ALA A 283 5.65 -10.25 -12.81
C ALA A 283 6.34 -11.43 -13.53
N ARG A 284 7.38 -11.15 -14.32
CA ARG A 284 8.05 -12.15 -15.14
C ARG A 284 9.10 -12.97 -14.36
N GLU A 285 9.81 -12.33 -13.44
CA GLU A 285 10.89 -12.98 -12.69
C GLU A 285 10.36 -13.67 -11.42
N GLU A 286 9.43 -13.04 -10.69
CA GLU A 286 8.95 -13.57 -9.42
C GLU A 286 7.50 -14.11 -9.48
N GLY A 287 6.80 -13.93 -10.61
CA GLY A 287 5.41 -14.36 -10.75
C GLY A 287 4.42 -13.53 -9.90
N ILE A 288 4.82 -12.35 -9.43
CA ILE A 288 4.04 -11.53 -8.51
C ILE A 288 3.44 -10.33 -9.25
N PHE A 289 2.11 -10.29 -9.32
CA PHE A 289 1.36 -9.25 -10.02
C PHE A 289 0.83 -8.18 -9.07
N MET A 290 1.46 -7.00 -9.08
CA MET A 290 1.13 -5.87 -8.20
C MET A 290 0.91 -4.58 -8.99
N GLU A 291 0.25 -3.58 -8.39
CA GLU A 291 -0.01 -2.28 -9.02
C GLU A 291 1.30 -1.51 -9.33
N PRO A 292 1.32 -0.58 -10.30
CA PRO A 292 2.53 0.20 -10.64
C PRO A 292 3.15 0.93 -9.46
N ALA A 293 2.35 1.41 -8.51
CA ALA A 293 2.86 2.05 -7.29
C ALA A 293 3.74 1.10 -6.45
N SER A 294 3.40 -0.18 -6.40
CA SER A 294 4.22 -1.21 -5.75
C SER A 294 5.56 -1.42 -6.47
N ALA A 295 5.53 -1.38 -7.80
CA ALA A 295 6.73 -1.56 -8.63
C ALA A 295 7.76 -0.43 -8.46
N ALA A 296 7.37 0.73 -7.92
CA ALA A 296 8.31 1.81 -7.60
C ALA A 296 9.41 1.36 -6.63
N THR A 297 9.13 0.42 -5.70
CA THR A 297 10.17 -0.13 -4.81
C THR A 297 11.18 -1.00 -5.55
N VAL A 298 10.73 -1.79 -6.52
CA VAL A 298 11.61 -2.62 -7.36
C VAL A 298 12.43 -1.75 -8.31
N ALA A 299 11.83 -0.71 -8.91
CA ALA A 299 12.56 0.28 -9.70
C ALA A 299 13.65 0.96 -8.88
N GLY A 300 13.30 1.36 -7.67
CA GLY A 300 14.23 1.95 -6.71
C GLY A 300 15.34 0.99 -6.29
N LEU A 301 15.02 -0.27 -6.02
CA LEU A 301 16.01 -1.31 -5.75
C LEU A 301 17.05 -1.38 -6.88
N VAL A 302 16.59 -1.57 -8.12
CA VAL A 302 17.48 -1.68 -9.29
C VAL A 302 18.36 -0.43 -9.44
N LYS A 303 17.80 0.75 -9.25
CA LYS A 303 18.52 2.03 -9.31
C LYS A 303 19.58 2.12 -8.22
N MET A 304 19.22 1.78 -6.98
CA MET A 304 20.12 1.91 -5.82
C MET A 304 21.21 0.85 -5.78
N VAL A 305 20.95 -0.36 -6.27
CA VAL A 305 21.99 -1.39 -6.45
C VAL A 305 23.05 -0.92 -7.44
N LYS A 306 22.63 -0.40 -8.60
CA LYS A 306 23.58 0.16 -9.59
C LYS A 306 24.40 1.32 -9.03
N ALA A 307 23.85 2.07 -8.07
CA ALA A 307 24.53 3.15 -7.39
C ALA A 307 25.38 2.71 -6.18
N GLY A 308 25.45 1.40 -5.89
CA GLY A 308 26.24 0.84 -4.77
C GLY A 308 25.76 1.29 -3.38
N ARG A 309 24.44 1.54 -3.22
CA ARG A 309 23.87 2.12 -2.00
C ARG A 309 23.57 1.10 -0.90
N PHE A 310 23.56 -0.19 -1.19
CA PHE A 310 23.31 -1.26 -0.23
C PHE A 310 24.60 -2.00 0.11
N GLU A 311 24.75 -2.33 1.38
CA GLU A 311 25.88 -3.14 1.86
C GLU A 311 25.72 -4.60 1.39
N ARG A 312 26.81 -5.23 0.96
CA ARG A 312 26.79 -6.64 0.52
C ARG A 312 26.34 -7.55 1.65
N GLY A 313 25.52 -8.55 1.32
CA GLY A 313 24.98 -9.49 2.29
C GLY A 313 23.76 -8.96 3.06
N SER A 314 23.34 -7.72 2.80
CA SER A 314 22.17 -7.13 3.47
C SER A 314 20.86 -7.84 3.11
N THR A 315 19.95 -7.84 4.07
CA THR A 315 18.55 -8.25 3.90
C THR A 315 17.67 -7.04 3.64
N LEU A 316 16.99 -7.07 2.51
CA LEU A 316 16.07 -6.02 2.07
C LEU A 316 14.63 -6.54 2.06
N VAL A 317 13.71 -5.77 2.60
CA VAL A 317 12.27 -6.03 2.47
C VAL A 317 11.64 -4.93 1.60
N LEU A 318 10.92 -5.32 0.56
CA LEU A 318 10.18 -4.43 -0.33
C LEU A 318 8.68 -4.55 -0.05
N THR A 319 8.02 -3.46 0.33
CA THR A 319 6.56 -3.44 0.47
C THR A 319 5.89 -3.28 -0.88
N LEU A 320 5.07 -4.26 -1.27
CA LEU A 320 4.23 -4.26 -2.45
C LEU A 320 2.78 -3.93 -2.05
N THR A 321 2.39 -2.69 -2.21
CA THR A 321 1.26 -2.05 -1.54
C THR A 321 -0.12 -2.48 -2.00
N GLY A 322 -0.28 -2.83 -3.29
CA GLY A 322 -1.58 -3.19 -3.85
C GLY A 322 -1.47 -4.20 -5.00
N HIS A 323 -2.52 -4.97 -5.18
CA HIS A 323 -2.65 -6.00 -6.20
C HIS A 323 -2.70 -5.39 -7.62
N GLY A 324 -2.19 -6.10 -8.63
CA GLY A 324 -2.16 -5.62 -10.01
C GLY A 324 -3.55 -5.30 -10.60
N LEU A 325 -4.58 -6.02 -10.21
CA LEU A 325 -5.97 -5.76 -10.62
C LEU A 325 -6.55 -4.45 -10.10
N LYS A 326 -5.82 -3.71 -9.25
CA LYS A 326 -6.19 -2.34 -8.85
C LYS A 326 -5.96 -1.32 -9.96
N ASP A 327 -5.12 -1.66 -10.93
CA ASP A 327 -4.84 -0.84 -12.11
C ASP A 327 -4.83 -1.72 -13.38
N PRO A 328 -6.00 -2.24 -13.81
CA PRO A 328 -6.10 -3.15 -14.95
C PRO A 328 -5.72 -2.49 -16.27
N ASP A 329 -5.93 -1.18 -16.43
CA ASP A 329 -5.62 -0.44 -17.65
C ASP A 329 -4.11 -0.48 -17.91
N THR A 330 -3.29 -0.16 -16.93
CA THR A 330 -1.82 -0.25 -17.05
C THR A 330 -1.36 -1.69 -17.33
N ALA A 331 -2.05 -2.70 -16.76
CA ALA A 331 -1.75 -4.09 -17.04
C ALA A 331 -1.99 -4.44 -18.53
N LEU A 332 -3.15 -4.05 -19.07
CA LEU A 332 -3.49 -4.27 -20.46
C LEU A 332 -2.55 -3.54 -21.43
N GLU A 333 -2.18 -2.30 -21.12
CA GLU A 333 -1.22 -1.52 -21.91
C GLU A 333 0.20 -2.10 -21.88
N SER A 334 0.58 -2.73 -20.75
CA SER A 334 1.90 -3.32 -20.55
C SER A 334 2.03 -4.76 -21.06
N ALA A 335 0.90 -5.42 -21.33
CA ALA A 335 0.85 -6.82 -21.75
C ALA A 335 1.07 -6.98 -23.27
N THR A 336 1.57 -8.15 -23.64
CA THR A 336 1.60 -8.56 -25.05
C THR A 336 0.18 -8.84 -25.51
N ARG A 337 -0.20 -8.31 -26.68
CA ARG A 337 -1.52 -8.57 -27.25
C ARG A 337 -1.68 -10.05 -27.62
N PRO A 338 -2.85 -10.66 -27.37
CA PRO A 338 -3.12 -12.02 -27.80
C PRO A 338 -2.98 -12.16 -29.33
N THR A 339 -2.36 -13.25 -29.76
CA THR A 339 -2.25 -13.60 -31.19
C THR A 339 -3.37 -14.56 -31.56
N SER A 340 -4.14 -14.23 -32.61
CA SER A 340 -5.15 -15.15 -33.15
C SER A 340 -4.48 -16.14 -34.09
N VAL A 341 -4.78 -17.43 -33.93
CA VAL A 341 -4.30 -18.50 -34.79
C VAL A 341 -5.48 -19.37 -35.23
N PRO A 342 -5.41 -20.02 -36.42
CA PRO A 342 -6.39 -21.04 -36.79
C PRO A 342 -6.44 -22.19 -35.79
N ALA A 343 -7.61 -22.79 -35.60
CA ALA A 343 -7.82 -23.93 -34.70
C ALA A 343 -7.25 -25.22 -35.29
N SER A 344 -5.95 -25.26 -35.57
CA SER A 344 -5.23 -26.43 -36.05
C SER A 344 -3.93 -26.65 -35.25
N LEU A 345 -3.52 -27.92 -35.13
CA LEU A 345 -2.33 -28.28 -34.40
C LEU A 345 -1.08 -27.58 -34.97
N ASP A 346 -0.91 -27.63 -36.29
CA ASP A 346 0.27 -27.05 -36.94
C ASP A 346 0.37 -25.54 -36.76
N ALA A 347 -0.78 -24.83 -36.84
CA ALA A 347 -0.81 -23.38 -36.61
C ALA A 347 -0.43 -23.02 -35.18
N VAL A 348 -0.87 -23.80 -34.19
CA VAL A 348 -0.54 -23.59 -32.78
C VAL A 348 0.94 -23.95 -32.52
N LEU A 349 1.43 -25.10 -32.99
CA LEU A 349 2.83 -25.52 -32.85
C LEU A 349 3.79 -24.50 -33.46
N GLY A 350 3.45 -23.93 -34.63
CA GLY A 350 4.24 -22.88 -35.27
C GLY A 350 4.41 -21.60 -34.41
N GLN A 351 3.50 -21.34 -33.50
CA GLN A 351 3.59 -20.20 -32.55
C GLN A 351 4.34 -20.56 -31.26
N LEU A 352 4.36 -21.81 -30.87
CA LEU A 352 5.02 -22.26 -29.64
C LEU A 352 6.53 -22.41 -29.78
N ALA A 353 7.06 -22.39 -31.02
CA ALA A 353 8.48 -22.57 -31.32
C ALA A 353 9.11 -23.80 -30.61
N LEU A 354 8.33 -24.91 -30.53
CA LEU A 354 8.71 -26.20 -29.93
C LEU A 354 9.42 -27.08 -30.95
#